data_59f9c3184b33e7019d1be9ab00bf6f76
#
_entry.id   59f9c3184b33e7019d1be9ab00bf6f76
#
_cell.length_a   1.000
_cell.length_b   1.000
_cell.length_c   1.000
_cell.angle_alpha   90.00
_cell.angle_beta   90.00
_cell.angle_gamma   90.00
#
_symmetry.space_group_name_H-M   'P 1'
#
loop_
_entity.id
_entity.type
_entity.pdbx_description
1 polymer ?
#
loop_
_entity_poly.entity_id
_entity_poly.type
_entity_poly.pdbx_seq_one_letter_code
_entity_poly.pdbx_strand_id
1 'polypeptide(L)'
;MSSAAETTVVLADDHTVIRAGLRALLEAEDDLRVIGEAGDAAGASKLVADRRPDVLVLDLNMPGAEPRADLPRLRAAAPETAIVVLTMQSDPRVARDLLRAGAAGFVLKQAADRDLAQAIRAAAAGGSYLDPRLGAELARLEADPLDPLSEREVELLRLVALGHTNREIGERLFLSVRAIEVNRATLQEKLGLSSRPELVRFAIANRVIEPGA
;
A
#
# COMPACT_ATOMS: atom_id res chain seq x y z
N MET A 1 -19.91 -31.09 -18.18
CA MET A 1 -19.27 -29.76 -18.26
C MET A 1 -19.50 -29.10 -16.93
N SER A 2 -18.48 -29.04 -16.07
CA SER A 2 -18.61 -28.39 -14.75
C SER A 2 -18.78 -26.89 -15.00
N SER A 3 -19.93 -26.33 -14.61
CA SER A 3 -20.11 -24.89 -14.55
C SER A 3 -19.06 -24.38 -13.58
N ALA A 4 -18.06 -23.67 -14.06
CA ALA A 4 -17.18 -22.91 -13.19
C ALA A 4 -18.08 -22.01 -12.33
N ALA A 5 -17.89 -22.01 -11.03
CA ALA A 5 -18.67 -21.16 -10.14
C ALA A 5 -18.41 -19.70 -10.55
N GLU A 6 -19.50 -18.98 -10.84
CA GLU A 6 -19.46 -17.57 -11.24
C GLU A 6 -18.94 -16.74 -10.07
N THR A 7 -17.86 -15.98 -10.28
CA THR A 7 -17.27 -15.11 -9.25
C THR A 7 -18.07 -13.82 -9.12
N THR A 8 -18.61 -13.57 -7.93
CA THR A 8 -19.41 -12.39 -7.64
C THR A 8 -18.55 -11.19 -7.23
N VAL A 9 -18.83 -10.03 -7.82
CA VAL A 9 -18.01 -8.82 -7.66
C VAL A 9 -18.88 -7.64 -7.22
N VAL A 10 -18.40 -6.87 -6.25
CA VAL A 10 -18.88 -5.52 -5.95
C VAL A 10 -17.85 -4.52 -6.44
N LEU A 11 -18.32 -3.51 -7.19
CA LEU A 11 -17.49 -2.39 -7.68
C LEU A 11 -17.70 -1.16 -6.81
N ALA A 12 -16.62 -0.58 -6.30
CA ALA A 12 -16.64 0.66 -5.53
C ALA A 12 -15.68 1.68 -6.16
N ASP A 13 -16.24 2.73 -6.79
CA ASP A 13 -15.54 3.83 -7.44
C ASP A 13 -16.48 5.04 -7.47
N ASP A 14 -16.03 6.23 -7.11
CA ASP A 14 -16.85 7.45 -7.07
C ASP A 14 -17.12 8.02 -8.48
N HIS A 15 -16.32 7.63 -9.47
CA HIS A 15 -16.47 8.08 -10.85
C HIS A 15 -17.47 7.21 -11.61
N THR A 16 -18.68 7.69 -11.82
CA THR A 16 -19.77 6.94 -12.48
C THR A 16 -19.39 6.38 -13.86
N VAL A 17 -18.65 7.15 -14.68
CA VAL A 17 -18.23 6.72 -16.03
C VAL A 17 -17.20 5.58 -15.95
N ILE A 18 -16.23 5.67 -15.03
CA ILE A 18 -15.25 4.62 -14.82
C ILE A 18 -15.95 3.36 -14.33
N ARG A 19 -16.82 3.47 -13.34
CA ARG A 19 -17.57 2.35 -12.77
C ARG A 19 -18.42 1.64 -13.83
N ALA A 20 -19.13 2.39 -14.68
CA ALA A 20 -19.89 1.82 -15.81
C ALA A 20 -18.98 1.08 -16.82
N GLY A 21 -17.81 1.63 -17.12
CA GLY A 21 -16.82 0.99 -17.98
C GLY A 21 -16.26 -0.30 -17.39
N LEU A 22 -15.90 -0.29 -16.10
CA LEU A 22 -15.44 -1.47 -15.37
C LEU A 22 -16.50 -2.57 -15.32
N ARG A 23 -17.76 -2.18 -15.08
CA ARG A 23 -18.89 -3.10 -15.11
C ARG A 23 -19.01 -3.78 -16.47
N ALA A 24 -19.04 -3.00 -17.57
CA ALA A 24 -19.13 -3.54 -18.91
C ALA A 24 -17.97 -4.49 -19.26
N LEU A 25 -16.76 -4.15 -18.79
CA LEU A 25 -15.56 -4.98 -18.96
C LEU A 25 -15.70 -6.32 -18.24
N LEU A 26 -16.17 -6.31 -16.99
CA LEU A 26 -16.31 -7.53 -16.20
C LEU A 26 -17.48 -8.40 -16.65
N GLU A 27 -18.60 -7.78 -17.08
CA GLU A 27 -19.76 -8.51 -17.61
C GLU A 27 -19.52 -9.11 -19.01
N ALA A 28 -18.43 -8.74 -19.69
CA ALA A 28 -17.99 -9.40 -20.92
C ALA A 28 -17.28 -10.75 -20.66
N GLU A 29 -16.94 -11.06 -19.41
CA GLU A 29 -16.33 -12.32 -18.99
C GLU A 29 -17.41 -13.26 -18.46
N ASP A 30 -17.49 -14.48 -19.01
CA ASP A 30 -18.55 -15.47 -18.70
C ASP A 30 -18.52 -15.98 -17.24
N ASP A 31 -17.40 -15.80 -16.53
CA ASP A 31 -17.16 -16.29 -15.18
C ASP A 31 -17.20 -15.19 -14.09
N LEU A 32 -17.45 -13.93 -14.49
CA LEU A 32 -17.52 -12.79 -13.56
C LEU A 32 -18.91 -12.15 -13.57
N ARG A 33 -19.41 -11.79 -12.40
CA ARG A 33 -20.69 -11.12 -12.26
C ARG A 33 -20.67 -9.98 -11.28
N VAL A 34 -21.00 -8.77 -11.74
CA VAL A 34 -21.16 -7.60 -10.89
C VAL A 34 -22.51 -7.64 -10.19
N ILE A 35 -22.51 -7.86 -8.87
CA ILE A 35 -23.73 -7.95 -8.04
C ILE A 35 -24.06 -6.66 -7.29
N GLY A 36 -23.19 -5.65 -7.32
CA GLY A 36 -23.43 -4.37 -6.68
C GLY A 36 -22.41 -3.30 -7.06
N GLU A 37 -22.84 -2.05 -6.93
CA GLU A 37 -22.01 -0.87 -7.20
C GLU A 37 -22.15 0.14 -6.07
N ALA A 38 -21.03 0.79 -5.68
CA ALA A 38 -21.00 1.86 -4.69
C ALA A 38 -20.18 3.05 -5.21
N GLY A 39 -20.58 4.26 -4.84
CA GLY A 39 -19.85 5.50 -5.15
C GLY A 39 -19.11 6.08 -3.94
N ASP A 40 -19.16 5.44 -2.79
CA ASP A 40 -18.49 5.85 -1.56
C ASP A 40 -18.14 4.65 -0.66
N ALA A 41 -17.30 4.88 0.34
CA ALA A 41 -16.81 3.83 1.24
C ALA A 41 -17.92 3.22 2.12
N ALA A 42 -18.92 4.01 2.53
CA ALA A 42 -20.02 3.53 3.36
C ALA A 42 -20.94 2.60 2.57
N GLY A 43 -21.27 2.97 1.33
CA GLY A 43 -22.03 2.14 0.41
C GLY A 43 -21.32 0.83 0.07
N ALA A 44 -20.00 0.88 -0.16
CA ALA A 44 -19.17 -0.31 -0.39
C ALA A 44 -19.24 -1.26 0.81
N SER A 45 -19.00 -0.74 2.02
CA SER A 45 -19.06 -1.53 3.27
C SER A 45 -20.42 -2.18 3.47
N LYS A 46 -21.50 -1.44 3.22
CA LYS A 46 -22.87 -1.97 3.32
C LYS A 46 -23.13 -3.10 2.32
N LEU A 47 -22.73 -2.89 1.05
CA LEU A 47 -22.93 -3.93 0.02
C LEU A 47 -22.13 -5.20 0.32
N VAL A 48 -20.91 -5.07 0.82
CA VAL A 48 -20.10 -6.22 1.25
C VAL A 48 -20.77 -6.99 2.38
N ALA A 49 -21.28 -6.30 3.40
CA ALA A 49 -21.97 -6.92 4.52
C ALA A 49 -23.27 -7.63 4.10
N ASP A 50 -24.07 -6.99 3.23
CA ASP A 50 -25.38 -7.48 2.82
C ASP A 50 -25.30 -8.62 1.77
N ARG A 51 -24.35 -8.55 0.84
CA ARG A 51 -24.28 -9.42 -0.34
C ARG A 51 -23.16 -10.43 -0.32
N ARG A 52 -22.15 -10.24 0.55
CA ARG A 52 -20.98 -11.12 0.73
C ARG A 52 -20.38 -11.55 -0.62
N PRO A 53 -19.91 -10.59 -1.44
CA PRO A 53 -19.30 -10.91 -2.72
C PRO A 53 -18.01 -11.71 -2.53
N ASP A 54 -17.61 -12.48 -3.54
CA ASP A 54 -16.30 -13.14 -3.55
C ASP A 54 -15.19 -12.10 -3.60
N VAL A 55 -15.37 -11.01 -4.38
CA VAL A 55 -14.38 -9.95 -4.54
C VAL A 55 -15.03 -8.56 -4.44
N LEU A 56 -14.38 -7.68 -3.67
CA LEU A 56 -14.61 -6.23 -3.69
C LEU A 56 -13.50 -5.58 -4.50
N VAL A 57 -13.84 -4.88 -5.58
CA VAL A 57 -12.95 -3.95 -6.28
C VAL A 57 -13.14 -2.58 -5.67
N LEU A 58 -12.07 -2.01 -5.11
CA LEU A 58 -12.11 -0.81 -4.27
C LEU A 58 -11.19 0.28 -4.82
N ASP A 59 -11.75 1.43 -5.22
CA ASP A 59 -10.97 2.64 -5.47
C ASP A 59 -10.49 3.26 -4.14
N LEU A 60 -9.24 3.72 -4.13
CA LEU A 60 -8.65 4.39 -2.97
C LEU A 60 -9.13 5.84 -2.77
N ASN A 61 -9.58 6.50 -3.83
CA ASN A 61 -9.85 7.94 -3.82
C ASN A 61 -11.33 8.28 -3.69
N MET A 62 -12.12 7.39 -3.08
CA MET A 62 -13.54 7.65 -2.86
C MET A 62 -13.80 8.58 -1.68
N PRO A 63 -14.90 9.36 -1.69
CA PRO A 63 -15.32 10.13 -0.54
C PRO A 63 -15.50 9.26 0.72
N GLY A 64 -14.90 9.70 1.82
CA GLY A 64 -14.94 9.00 3.11
C GLY A 64 -14.08 7.75 3.21
N ALA A 65 -13.26 7.45 2.19
CA ALA A 65 -12.33 6.33 2.24
C ALA A 65 -11.07 6.66 3.04
N GLU A 66 -10.75 5.78 3.98
CA GLU A 66 -9.46 5.72 4.68
C GLU A 66 -8.86 4.31 4.47
N PRO A 67 -8.24 4.03 3.31
CA PRO A 67 -7.93 2.68 2.88
C PRO A 67 -7.14 1.85 3.90
N ARG A 68 -6.18 2.47 4.60
CA ARG A 68 -5.40 1.79 5.67
C ARG A 68 -6.24 1.37 6.87
N ALA A 69 -7.30 2.11 7.19
CA ALA A 69 -8.22 1.79 8.28
C ALA A 69 -9.39 0.92 7.81
N ASP A 70 -9.85 1.14 6.59
CA ASP A 70 -11.04 0.47 6.04
C ASP A 70 -10.75 -0.98 5.64
N LEU A 71 -9.58 -1.28 5.06
CA LEU A 71 -9.24 -2.65 4.68
C LEU A 71 -9.33 -3.65 5.84
N PRO A 72 -8.69 -3.41 7.00
CA PRO A 72 -8.83 -4.31 8.15
C PRO A 72 -10.27 -4.44 8.66
N ARG A 73 -11.05 -3.34 8.61
CA ARG A 73 -12.47 -3.36 9.03
C ARG A 73 -13.33 -4.19 8.08
N LEU A 74 -13.16 -4.00 6.77
CA LEU A 74 -13.85 -4.77 5.73
C LEU A 74 -13.53 -6.25 5.85
N ARG A 75 -12.27 -6.61 6.03
CA ARG A 75 -11.85 -8.00 6.24
C ARG A 75 -12.42 -8.62 7.52
N ALA A 76 -12.50 -7.85 8.60
CA ALA A 76 -13.11 -8.33 9.84
C ALA A 76 -14.62 -8.55 9.69
N ALA A 77 -15.30 -7.71 8.91
CA ALA A 77 -16.73 -7.79 8.67
C ALA A 77 -17.11 -8.89 7.64
N ALA A 78 -16.25 -9.14 6.66
CA ALA A 78 -16.46 -10.11 5.59
C ALA A 78 -15.13 -10.83 5.25
N PRO A 79 -14.68 -11.78 6.08
CA PRO A 79 -13.37 -12.43 5.94
C PRO A 79 -13.23 -13.25 4.65
N GLU A 80 -14.34 -13.71 4.08
CA GLU A 80 -14.36 -14.46 2.82
C GLU A 80 -14.28 -13.57 1.57
N THR A 81 -14.57 -12.26 1.69
CA THR A 81 -14.49 -11.32 0.57
C THR A 81 -13.05 -10.89 0.35
N ALA A 82 -12.48 -11.22 -0.80
CA ALA A 82 -11.17 -10.73 -1.21
C ALA A 82 -11.25 -9.25 -1.67
N ILE A 83 -10.23 -8.45 -1.38
CA ILE A 83 -10.22 -7.03 -1.74
C ILE A 83 -9.16 -6.78 -2.80
N VAL A 84 -9.58 -6.35 -3.98
CA VAL A 84 -8.71 -5.88 -5.08
C VAL A 84 -8.77 -4.37 -5.10
N VAL A 85 -7.64 -3.74 -4.85
CA VAL A 85 -7.49 -2.28 -4.90
C VAL A 85 -7.30 -1.83 -6.34
N LEU A 86 -8.08 -0.83 -6.76
CA LEU A 86 -7.99 -0.20 -8.08
C LEU A 86 -7.68 1.30 -7.89
N THR A 87 -6.58 1.81 -8.45
CA THR A 87 -6.14 3.17 -8.18
C THR A 87 -5.38 3.81 -9.33
N MET A 88 -5.32 5.14 -9.35
CA MET A 88 -4.42 5.90 -10.24
C MET A 88 -3.00 6.04 -9.67
N GLN A 89 -2.79 5.72 -8.39
CA GLN A 89 -1.50 5.87 -7.74
C GLN A 89 -0.59 4.68 -8.03
N SER A 90 0.61 4.96 -8.53
CA SER A 90 1.65 3.95 -8.80
C SER A 90 2.77 3.93 -7.74
N ASP A 91 2.55 4.54 -6.56
CA ASP A 91 3.56 4.51 -5.50
C ASP A 91 3.63 3.09 -4.89
N PRO A 92 4.78 2.40 -5.04
CA PRO A 92 4.95 1.04 -4.53
C PRO A 92 4.89 0.96 -3.00
N ARG A 93 5.14 2.06 -2.27
CA ARG A 93 4.99 2.12 -0.81
C ARG A 93 3.53 2.00 -0.41
N VAL A 94 2.64 2.69 -1.14
CA VAL A 94 1.19 2.58 -0.93
C VAL A 94 0.71 1.15 -1.21
N ALA A 95 1.15 0.56 -2.33
CA ALA A 95 0.82 -0.83 -2.65
C ALA A 95 1.27 -1.80 -1.55
N ARG A 96 2.51 -1.68 -1.07
CA ARG A 96 3.04 -2.48 0.03
C ARG A 96 2.20 -2.38 1.30
N ASP A 97 1.88 -1.15 1.71
CA ASP A 97 1.12 -0.91 2.93
C ASP A 97 -0.30 -1.51 2.84
N LEU A 98 -0.95 -1.42 1.69
CA LEU A 98 -2.28 -1.98 1.47
C LEU A 98 -2.27 -3.51 1.35
N LEU A 99 -1.25 -4.10 0.72
CA LEU A 99 -1.06 -5.55 0.71
C LEU A 99 -0.84 -6.08 2.13
N ARG A 100 -0.02 -5.40 2.94
CA ARG A 100 0.16 -5.73 4.38
C ARG A 100 -1.12 -5.54 5.20
N ALA A 101 -1.96 -4.58 4.84
CA ALA A 101 -3.27 -4.38 5.45
C ALA A 101 -4.30 -5.43 5.00
N GLY A 102 -3.97 -6.29 4.03
CA GLY A 102 -4.73 -7.43 3.61
C GLY A 102 -5.47 -7.29 2.29
N ALA A 103 -5.07 -6.36 1.42
CA ALA A 103 -5.51 -6.40 0.03
C ALA A 103 -5.01 -7.68 -0.65
N ALA A 104 -5.88 -8.35 -1.40
CA ALA A 104 -5.54 -9.53 -2.21
C ALA A 104 -5.00 -9.13 -3.58
N GLY A 105 -5.28 -7.90 -4.06
CA GLY A 105 -4.79 -7.44 -5.34
C GLY A 105 -4.58 -5.94 -5.38
N PHE A 106 -3.68 -5.51 -6.28
CA PHE A 106 -3.44 -4.11 -6.57
C PHE A 106 -3.32 -3.92 -8.08
N VAL A 107 -4.24 -3.16 -8.66
CA VAL A 107 -4.34 -2.90 -10.10
C VAL A 107 -4.35 -1.40 -10.34
N LEU A 108 -3.58 -0.96 -11.33
CA LEU A 108 -3.63 0.43 -11.78
C LEU A 108 -4.84 0.64 -12.70
N LYS A 109 -5.62 1.72 -12.50
CA LYS A 109 -6.78 2.05 -13.35
C LYS A 109 -6.41 2.12 -14.83
N GLN A 110 -5.18 2.52 -15.17
CA GLN A 110 -4.66 2.58 -16.54
C GLN A 110 -4.46 1.21 -17.20
N ALA A 111 -4.44 0.14 -16.42
CA ALA A 111 -4.26 -1.24 -16.86
C ALA A 111 -5.49 -2.11 -16.58
N ALA A 112 -6.59 -1.51 -16.12
CA ALA A 112 -7.78 -2.25 -15.70
C ALA A 112 -8.41 -3.09 -16.80
N ASP A 113 -8.39 -2.60 -18.02
CA ASP A 113 -8.89 -3.30 -19.23
C ASP A 113 -8.16 -4.64 -19.48
N ARG A 114 -6.92 -4.75 -19.08
CA ARG A 114 -6.07 -5.91 -19.28
C ARG A 114 -5.96 -6.79 -18.03
N ASP A 115 -5.86 -6.16 -16.87
CA ASP A 115 -5.36 -6.81 -15.66
C ASP A 115 -6.45 -7.08 -14.61
N LEU A 116 -7.59 -6.36 -14.64
CA LEU A 116 -8.59 -6.43 -13.58
C LEU A 116 -9.26 -7.79 -13.46
N ALA A 117 -9.68 -8.38 -14.59
CA ALA A 117 -10.32 -9.70 -14.57
C ALA A 117 -9.38 -10.78 -14.01
N GLN A 118 -8.08 -10.73 -14.39
CA GLN A 118 -7.08 -11.64 -13.87
C GLN A 118 -6.85 -11.44 -12.36
N ALA A 119 -6.80 -10.19 -11.90
CA ALA A 119 -6.66 -9.86 -10.49
C ALA A 119 -7.84 -10.39 -9.65
N ILE A 120 -9.07 -10.22 -10.17
CA ILE A 120 -10.29 -10.74 -9.53
C ILE A 120 -10.22 -12.27 -9.41
N ARG A 121 -9.89 -12.98 -10.49
CA ARG A 121 -9.77 -14.45 -10.48
C ARG A 121 -8.70 -14.94 -9.49
N ALA A 122 -7.54 -14.29 -9.48
CA ALA A 122 -6.47 -14.62 -8.54
C ALA A 122 -6.93 -14.42 -7.08
N ALA A 123 -7.59 -13.29 -6.79
CA ALA A 123 -8.10 -12.98 -5.46
C ALA A 123 -9.21 -13.94 -5.02
N ALA A 124 -10.16 -14.25 -5.88
CA ALA A 124 -11.24 -15.22 -5.61
C ALA A 124 -10.71 -16.62 -5.33
N ALA A 125 -9.60 -17.02 -5.95
CA ALA A 125 -8.92 -18.29 -5.69
C ALA A 125 -8.05 -18.28 -4.41
N GLY A 126 -8.09 -17.21 -3.60
CA GLY A 126 -7.27 -17.07 -2.39
C GLY A 126 -5.81 -16.71 -2.65
N GLY A 127 -5.46 -16.38 -3.90
CA GLY A 127 -4.14 -15.89 -4.28
C GLY A 127 -4.02 -14.36 -4.18
N SER A 128 -2.96 -13.82 -4.78
CA SER A 128 -2.74 -12.37 -4.86
C SER A 128 -2.35 -11.94 -6.26
N TYR A 129 -2.66 -10.68 -6.59
CA TYR A 129 -2.28 -10.04 -7.84
C TYR A 129 -1.59 -8.71 -7.60
N LEU A 130 -0.47 -8.51 -8.23
CA LEU A 130 0.24 -7.23 -8.25
C LEU A 130 0.71 -6.96 -9.68
N ASP A 131 0.44 -5.76 -10.19
CA ASP A 131 0.98 -5.33 -11.48
C ASP A 131 2.50 -5.62 -11.53
N PRO A 132 3.01 -6.28 -12.58
CA PRO A 132 4.42 -6.71 -12.64
C PRO A 132 5.43 -5.56 -12.53
N ARG A 133 5.08 -4.36 -13.03
CA ARG A 133 5.95 -3.18 -12.93
C ARG A 133 6.04 -2.70 -11.50
N LEU A 134 4.89 -2.61 -10.85
CA LEU A 134 4.78 -2.23 -9.45
C LEU A 134 5.45 -3.26 -8.54
N GLY A 135 5.32 -4.54 -8.87
CA GLY A 135 6.03 -5.63 -8.18
C GLY A 135 7.55 -5.51 -8.28
N ALA A 136 8.08 -5.17 -9.45
CA ALA A 136 9.52 -4.95 -9.63
C ALA A 136 10.03 -3.72 -8.86
N GLU A 137 9.24 -2.65 -8.80
CA GLU A 137 9.57 -1.46 -8.01
C GLU A 137 9.49 -1.75 -6.50
N LEU A 138 8.49 -2.50 -6.06
CA LEU A 138 8.35 -2.94 -4.68
C LEU A 138 9.53 -3.79 -4.24
N ALA A 139 9.96 -4.74 -5.07
CA ALA A 139 11.14 -5.56 -4.77
C ALA A 139 12.43 -4.72 -4.66
N ARG A 140 12.56 -3.64 -5.43
CA ARG A 140 13.67 -2.70 -5.30
C ARG A 140 13.61 -1.90 -3.99
N LEU A 141 12.41 -1.47 -3.58
CA LEU A 141 12.21 -0.77 -2.31
C LEU A 141 12.49 -1.67 -1.11
N GLU A 142 12.04 -2.92 -1.15
CA GLU A 142 12.32 -3.89 -0.08
C GLU A 142 13.81 -4.23 0.03
N ALA A 143 14.56 -4.05 -1.07
CA ALA A 143 16.01 -4.17 -1.09
C ALA A 143 16.74 -2.89 -0.66
N ASP A 144 16.04 -1.76 -0.50
CA ASP A 144 16.62 -0.49 -0.04
C ASP A 144 16.62 -0.42 1.49
N PRO A 145 17.77 -0.51 2.13
CA PRO A 145 17.87 -0.41 3.59
C PRO A 145 17.40 0.94 4.17
N LEU A 146 17.26 1.98 3.33
CA LEU A 146 16.79 3.31 3.74
C LEU A 146 15.27 3.47 3.62
N ASP A 147 14.56 2.55 2.95
CA ASP A 147 13.11 2.63 2.75
C ASP A 147 12.29 2.80 4.06
N PRO A 148 12.68 2.21 5.21
CA PRO A 148 11.98 2.44 6.48
C PRO A 148 12.06 3.88 6.99
N LEU A 149 12.94 4.70 6.42
CA LEU A 149 13.23 6.05 6.87
C LEU A 149 12.51 7.10 6.02
N SER A 150 11.96 8.11 6.68
CA SER A 150 11.54 9.35 6.03
C SER A 150 12.76 10.20 5.62
N GLU A 151 12.59 11.15 4.70
CA GLU A 151 13.65 12.09 4.32
C GLU A 151 14.27 12.82 5.52
N ARG A 152 13.45 13.18 6.53
CA ARG A 152 13.93 13.79 7.77
C ARG A 152 14.78 12.83 8.62
N GLU A 153 14.44 11.56 8.63
CA GLU A 153 15.22 10.54 9.35
C GLU A 153 16.52 10.21 8.62
N VAL A 154 16.53 10.23 7.29
CA VAL A 154 17.77 10.12 6.49
C VAL A 154 18.68 11.30 6.76
N GLU A 155 18.17 12.55 6.81
CA GLU A 155 18.99 13.71 7.15
C GLU A 155 19.49 13.66 8.61
N LEU A 156 18.65 13.19 9.54
CA LEU A 156 19.10 12.94 10.91
C LEU A 156 20.22 11.90 10.97
N LEU A 157 20.07 10.77 10.25
CA LEU A 157 21.11 9.74 10.13
C LEU A 157 22.42 10.34 9.58
N ARG A 158 22.33 11.18 8.55
CA ARG A 158 23.47 11.85 7.94
C ARG A 158 24.21 12.72 8.95
N LEU A 159 23.48 13.57 9.66
CA LEU A 159 24.09 14.49 10.66
C LEU A 159 24.71 13.73 11.84
N VAL A 160 24.04 12.65 12.31
CA VAL A 160 24.59 11.76 13.36
C VAL A 160 25.88 11.11 12.88
N ALA A 161 25.89 10.62 11.64
CA ALA A 161 27.06 9.94 11.06
C ALA A 161 28.24 10.88 10.83
N LEU A 162 27.99 12.14 10.42
CA LEU A 162 29.00 13.19 10.28
C LEU A 162 29.57 13.70 11.61
N GLY A 163 29.08 13.22 12.73
CA GLY A 163 29.69 13.54 14.02
C GLY A 163 29.00 14.66 14.81
N HIS A 164 27.92 15.26 14.30
CA HIS A 164 27.22 16.33 15.00
C HIS A 164 26.65 15.90 16.36
N THR A 165 26.66 16.83 17.31
CA THR A 165 26.00 16.69 18.61
C THR A 165 24.49 16.87 18.49
N ASN A 166 23.69 16.37 19.45
CA ASN A 166 22.25 16.57 19.44
C ASN A 166 21.84 18.04 19.43
N ARG A 167 22.67 18.93 19.99
CA ARG A 167 22.46 20.37 19.98
C ARG A 167 22.63 20.95 18.57
N GLU A 168 23.73 20.65 17.89
CA GLU A 168 24.00 21.10 16.52
C GLU A 168 22.96 20.57 15.52
N ILE A 169 22.52 19.30 15.72
CA ILE A 169 21.45 18.71 14.92
C ILE A 169 20.14 19.46 15.16
N GLY A 170 19.83 19.76 16.43
CA GLY A 170 18.62 20.50 16.79
C GLY A 170 18.58 21.89 16.15
N GLU A 171 19.70 22.61 16.16
CA GLU A 171 19.84 23.91 15.51
C GLU A 171 19.61 23.83 13.99
N ARG A 172 20.14 22.79 13.32
CA ARG A 172 20.01 22.59 11.85
C ARG A 172 18.62 22.14 11.43
N LEU A 173 17.96 21.28 12.21
CA LEU A 173 16.64 20.73 11.89
C LEU A 173 15.48 21.53 12.52
N PHE A 174 15.78 22.62 13.23
CA PHE A 174 14.81 23.44 13.97
C PHE A 174 14.01 22.64 14.99
N LEU A 175 14.71 21.76 15.74
CA LEU A 175 14.13 20.89 16.77
C LEU A 175 14.82 21.09 18.13
N SER A 176 14.10 20.79 19.20
CA SER A 176 14.70 20.75 20.54
C SER A 176 15.65 19.56 20.69
N VAL A 177 16.64 19.66 21.59
CA VAL A 177 17.57 18.55 21.89
C VAL A 177 16.81 17.29 22.30
N ARG A 178 15.75 17.44 23.10
CA ARG A 178 14.88 16.32 23.51
C ARG A 178 14.16 15.67 22.32
N ALA A 179 13.70 16.44 21.37
CA ALA A 179 13.11 15.91 20.14
C ALA A 179 14.13 15.11 19.31
N ILE A 180 15.37 15.60 19.25
CA ILE A 180 16.46 14.87 18.57
C ILE A 180 16.76 13.55 19.28
N GLU A 181 16.76 13.49 20.60
CA GLU A 181 16.96 12.26 21.36
C GLU A 181 15.87 11.22 21.05
N VAL A 182 14.60 11.65 21.04
CA VAL A 182 13.47 10.77 20.69
C VAL A 182 13.58 10.29 19.24
N ASN A 183 13.83 11.19 18.30
CA ASN A 183 13.95 10.83 16.89
C ASN A 183 15.12 9.89 16.62
N ARG A 184 16.23 10.04 17.35
CA ARG A 184 17.37 9.09 17.28
C ARG A 184 17.00 7.70 17.82
N ALA A 185 16.25 7.63 18.91
CA ALA A 185 15.79 6.35 19.43
C ALA A 185 14.87 5.64 18.42
N THR A 186 13.92 6.37 17.83
CA THR A 186 13.04 5.85 16.77
C THR A 186 13.84 5.40 15.55
N LEU A 187 14.85 6.18 15.11
CA LEU A 187 15.73 5.84 14.00
C LEU A 187 16.50 4.52 14.27
N GLN A 188 17.05 4.38 15.47
CA GLN A 188 17.76 3.17 15.89
C GLN A 188 16.85 1.95 15.92
N GLU A 189 15.63 2.10 16.45
CA GLU A 189 14.61 1.04 16.46
C GLU A 189 14.23 0.59 15.04
N LYS A 190 13.96 1.53 14.15
CA LYS A 190 13.63 1.23 12.74
C LYS A 190 14.73 0.48 11.99
N LEU A 191 15.99 0.79 12.28
CA LEU A 191 17.15 0.18 11.65
C LEU A 191 17.67 -1.06 12.37
N GLY A 192 17.14 -1.37 13.58
CA GLY A 192 17.65 -2.44 14.42
C GLY A 192 19.08 -2.20 14.90
N LEU A 193 19.52 -0.93 15.04
CA LEU A 193 20.87 -0.53 15.42
C LEU A 193 20.84 0.09 16.81
N SER A 194 21.86 -0.20 17.65
CA SER A 194 21.88 0.22 19.05
C SER A 194 22.92 1.28 19.38
N SER A 195 23.89 1.49 18.50
CA SER A 195 25.04 2.34 18.80
C SER A 195 25.34 3.35 17.66
N ARG A 196 26.00 4.47 18.02
CA ARG A 196 26.45 5.44 17.03
C ARG A 196 27.44 4.85 16.01
N PRO A 197 28.43 4.03 16.37
CA PRO A 197 29.30 3.40 15.40
C PRO A 197 28.57 2.52 14.39
N GLU A 198 27.46 1.86 14.79
CA GLU A 198 26.61 1.10 13.86
C GLU A 198 25.87 2.01 12.90
N LEU A 199 25.32 3.14 13.36
CA LEU A 199 24.71 4.15 12.49
C LEU A 199 25.72 4.73 11.48
N VAL A 200 26.96 4.99 11.90
CA VAL A 200 28.02 5.47 10.99
C VAL A 200 28.33 4.43 9.91
N ARG A 201 28.55 3.16 10.30
CA ARG A 201 28.80 2.07 9.32
C ARG A 201 27.64 1.89 8.36
N PHE A 202 26.41 1.94 8.88
CA PHE A 202 25.19 1.85 8.07
C PHE A 202 25.10 3.01 7.08
N ALA A 203 25.34 4.23 7.52
CA ALA A 203 25.31 5.43 6.67
C ALA A 203 26.36 5.38 5.54
N ILE A 204 27.58 4.89 5.82
CA ILE A 204 28.62 4.69 4.80
C ILE A 204 28.22 3.58 3.82
N ALA A 205 27.78 2.44 4.33
CA ALA A 205 27.40 1.29 3.49
C ALA A 205 26.26 1.62 2.52
N ASN A 206 25.34 2.50 2.93
CA ASN A 206 24.20 2.94 2.13
C ASN A 206 24.38 4.31 1.44
N ARG A 207 25.62 4.81 1.38
CA ARG A 207 25.99 6.06 0.69
C ARG A 207 25.24 7.31 1.18
N VAL A 208 24.80 7.33 2.43
CA VAL A 208 24.22 8.51 3.09
C VAL A 208 25.32 9.55 3.36
N ILE A 209 26.53 9.07 3.62
CA ILE A 209 27.77 9.86 3.71
C ILE A 209 28.90 9.16 2.98
N GLU A 210 29.92 9.93 2.57
CA GLU A 210 31.15 9.38 2.01
C GLU A 210 32.15 9.00 3.12
N PRO A 211 32.98 7.96 2.91
CA PRO A 211 34.05 7.64 3.84
C PRO A 211 35.06 8.80 3.93
N GLY A 212 35.17 9.39 5.11
CA GLY A 212 36.14 10.50 5.36
C GLY A 212 35.56 11.93 5.24
N ALA A 213 34.22 12.05 5.18
CA ALA A 213 33.52 13.34 5.25
C ALA A 213 33.52 13.90 6.68
#